data_c3746ad0752cae97cbbe4eb47badb32e
#
_entry.id   c3746ad0752cae97cbbe4eb47badb32e
#
_cell.length_a   1.000
_cell.length_b   1.000
_cell.length_c   1.000
_cell.angle_alpha   90.00
_cell.angle_beta   90.00
_cell.angle_gamma   90.00
#
_symmetry.space_group_name_H-M   'P 1'
#
loop_
_entity.id
_entity.type
_entity.pdbx_description
1 polymer ?
#
loop_
_entity_poly.entity_id
_entity_poly.type
_entity_poly.pdbx_seq_one_letter_code
_entity_poly.pdbx_strand_id
1 'polypeptide(L)'
;VPELPEVEVVRAGLERHLRGRRVTGVEVLDPRPLRRQVGGVEGLCSQLVGRTLEAVVRRGKFLWAPLGRDRALSVHLGMSGQLLVRDGEDLRRCEPGSAEQAPSSGGPLSQVPQGHRHLRLRLHLGPQPRGAQTAARLDLVDQRMLGGMHVAALVPTCDGAPGGRGSSAALLPADTTHVARDLLDPDLDRSRVVERVRASRRAIKTLLLDQGIVSGVGNIYADEGLWYAGVHGARPGTSLEEHAVTGLLEAVAQVMDRALEAGGTSFDELYVDAEGSPGYFARALEAYGRAGQPCRRCRALMQVERIGGRSHTYCPCCQR
;
A
#
# COMPACT_ATOMS: atom_id res chain seq x y z
N VAL A 1 -3.74 8.58 -1.94
CA VAL A 1 -2.84 7.81 -1.05
C VAL A 1 -3.18 6.35 -1.22
N PRO A 2 -2.23 5.47 -1.54
CA PRO A 2 -2.51 4.05 -1.57
C PRO A 2 -2.99 3.58 -0.20
N GLU A 3 -4.07 2.81 -0.21
CA GLU A 3 -4.61 2.14 0.97
C GLU A 3 -4.24 0.65 0.92
N LEU A 4 -4.77 -0.18 1.80
CA LEU A 4 -4.35 -1.59 1.87
C LEU A 4 -4.47 -2.34 0.53
N PRO A 5 -5.57 -2.27 -0.23
CA PRO A 5 -5.69 -3.03 -1.47
C PRO A 5 -4.63 -2.67 -2.51
N GLU A 6 -4.34 -1.38 -2.70
CA GLU A 6 -3.33 -0.92 -3.65
C GLU A 6 -1.93 -1.40 -3.21
N VAL A 7 -1.63 -1.33 -1.91
CA VAL A 7 -0.34 -1.80 -1.38
C VAL A 7 -0.20 -3.32 -1.49
N GLU A 8 -1.30 -4.08 -1.33
CA GLU A 8 -1.28 -5.55 -1.49
C GLU A 8 -1.06 -5.96 -2.94
N VAL A 9 -1.69 -5.28 -3.90
CA VAL A 9 -1.44 -5.51 -5.34
C VAL A 9 0.03 -5.30 -5.67
N VAL A 10 0.61 -4.19 -5.20
CA VAL A 10 2.06 -3.92 -5.35
C VAL A 10 2.89 -5.02 -4.67
N ARG A 11 2.57 -5.39 -3.40
CA ARG A 11 3.28 -6.47 -2.68
C ARG A 11 3.31 -7.77 -3.47
N ALA A 12 2.14 -8.20 -3.95
CA ALA A 12 2.02 -9.45 -4.68
C ALA A 12 2.80 -9.45 -6.01
N GLY A 13 2.79 -8.33 -6.73
CA GLY A 13 3.63 -8.13 -7.90
C GLY A 13 5.11 -8.18 -7.57
N LEU A 14 5.53 -7.42 -6.57
CA LEU A 14 6.93 -7.42 -6.12
C LEU A 14 7.40 -8.79 -5.63
N GLU A 15 6.56 -9.56 -4.92
CA GLU A 15 6.92 -10.92 -4.46
C GLU A 15 7.28 -11.82 -5.63
N ARG A 16 6.50 -11.78 -6.74
CA ARG A 16 6.78 -12.58 -7.95
C ARG A 16 8.14 -12.26 -8.57
N HIS A 17 8.51 -10.99 -8.56
CA HIS A 17 9.70 -10.51 -9.28
C HIS A 17 10.94 -10.41 -8.40
N LEU A 18 10.82 -10.15 -7.10
CA LEU A 18 11.95 -9.82 -6.23
C LEU A 18 12.43 -10.98 -5.37
N ARG A 19 11.54 -11.94 -5.04
CA ARG A 19 11.87 -13.02 -4.11
C ARG A 19 13.08 -13.81 -4.55
N GLY A 20 14.07 -13.90 -3.64
CA GLY A 20 15.31 -14.62 -3.86
C GLY A 20 16.36 -13.88 -4.68
N ARG A 21 16.07 -12.69 -5.19
CA ARG A 21 17.07 -11.89 -5.91
C ARG A 21 18.06 -11.24 -4.95
N ARG A 22 19.31 -11.20 -5.37
CA ARG A 22 20.39 -10.51 -4.66
C ARG A 22 20.49 -9.07 -5.16
N VAL A 23 20.60 -8.11 -4.27
CA VAL A 23 20.91 -6.73 -4.61
C VAL A 23 22.36 -6.63 -5.03
N THR A 24 22.61 -6.18 -6.26
CA THR A 24 23.94 -6.04 -6.85
C THR A 24 24.44 -4.61 -6.88
N GLY A 25 23.53 -3.63 -6.75
CA GLY A 25 23.87 -2.22 -6.71
C GLY A 25 22.70 -1.35 -6.27
N VAL A 26 23.02 -0.13 -5.86
CA VAL A 26 22.05 0.91 -5.46
C VAL A 26 22.44 2.20 -6.16
N GLU A 27 21.48 2.83 -6.84
CA GLU A 27 21.62 4.14 -7.46
C GLU A 27 20.63 5.11 -6.82
N VAL A 28 21.12 6.17 -6.19
CA VAL A 28 20.30 7.18 -5.52
C VAL A 28 20.37 8.48 -6.33
N LEU A 29 19.27 8.82 -6.98
CA LEU A 29 19.12 10.03 -7.78
C LEU A 29 18.64 11.21 -6.92
N ASP A 30 17.93 10.92 -5.84
CA ASP A 30 17.46 11.89 -4.88
C ASP A 30 17.49 11.28 -3.46
N PRO A 31 18.21 11.88 -2.49
CA PRO A 31 18.36 11.30 -1.14
C PRO A 31 17.13 11.49 -0.23
N ARG A 32 16.15 12.31 -0.59
CA ARG A 32 14.99 12.61 0.26
C ARG A 32 14.17 11.38 0.68
N PRO A 33 13.98 10.32 -0.13
CA PRO A 33 13.35 9.07 0.33
C PRO A 33 14.14 8.35 1.43
N LEU A 34 15.43 8.66 1.59
CA LEU A 34 16.31 8.05 2.59
C LEU A 34 16.35 8.81 3.93
N ARG A 35 15.40 9.72 4.19
CA ARG A 35 15.38 10.56 5.41
C ARG A 35 15.39 9.78 6.73
N ARG A 36 15.02 8.49 6.71
CA ARG A 36 15.08 7.58 7.88
C ARG A 36 16.28 6.64 7.85
N GLN A 37 17.06 6.63 6.76
CA GLN A 37 18.21 5.75 6.62
C GLN A 37 19.38 6.25 7.47
N VAL A 38 19.82 5.44 8.42
CA VAL A 38 21.03 5.73 9.20
C VAL A 38 22.25 5.63 8.28
N GLY A 39 23.09 6.67 8.29
CA GLY A 39 24.25 6.78 7.40
C GLY A 39 23.91 7.17 5.95
N GLY A 40 22.66 7.59 5.67
CA GLY A 40 22.26 8.10 4.36
C GLY A 40 22.50 7.11 3.21
N VAL A 41 23.02 7.59 2.09
CA VAL A 41 23.27 6.77 0.87
C VAL A 41 24.30 5.68 1.13
N GLU A 42 25.43 6.02 1.75
CA GLU A 42 26.50 5.07 2.08
C GLU A 42 26.01 3.97 3.03
N GLY A 43 25.24 4.37 4.06
CA GLY A 43 24.62 3.45 4.98
C GLY A 43 23.63 2.50 4.32
N LEU A 44 22.85 2.96 3.34
CA LEU A 44 21.97 2.11 2.56
C LEU A 44 22.78 1.11 1.71
N CYS A 45 23.77 1.59 0.96
CA CYS A 45 24.58 0.78 0.09
C CYS A 45 25.31 -0.34 0.86
N SER A 46 25.94 -0.01 1.99
CA SER A 46 26.70 -0.98 2.81
C SER A 46 25.81 -2.05 3.43
N GLN A 47 24.56 -1.72 3.76
CA GLN A 47 23.62 -2.65 4.40
C GLN A 47 22.82 -3.48 3.39
N LEU A 48 22.70 -3.04 2.14
CA LEU A 48 21.80 -3.63 1.17
C LEU A 48 22.54 -4.41 0.06
N VAL A 49 23.68 -3.87 -0.46
CA VAL A 49 24.43 -4.54 -1.52
C VAL A 49 24.96 -5.90 -1.05
N GLY A 50 24.73 -6.91 -1.89
CA GLY A 50 25.09 -8.30 -1.61
C GLY A 50 24.03 -9.06 -0.78
N ARG A 51 22.99 -8.41 -0.26
CA ARG A 51 21.89 -9.07 0.45
C ARG A 51 20.85 -9.63 -0.52
N THR A 52 20.15 -10.67 -0.06
CA THR A 52 19.04 -11.29 -0.80
C THR A 52 17.71 -10.79 -0.24
N LEU A 53 16.77 -10.46 -1.13
CA LEU A 53 15.40 -10.15 -0.78
C LEU A 53 14.64 -11.47 -0.60
N GLU A 54 14.37 -11.88 0.65
CA GLU A 54 13.85 -13.22 0.95
C GLU A 54 12.35 -13.35 0.64
N ALA A 55 11.60 -12.29 0.86
CA ALA A 55 10.17 -12.18 0.64
C ALA A 55 9.78 -10.71 0.46
N VAL A 56 8.53 -10.43 0.08
CA VAL A 56 7.92 -9.10 0.21
C VAL A 56 6.72 -9.21 1.14
N VAL A 57 6.76 -8.51 2.24
CA VAL A 57 5.79 -8.59 3.34
C VAL A 57 5.05 -7.27 3.49
N ARG A 58 3.76 -7.33 3.87
CA ARG A 58 2.91 -6.17 4.12
C ARG A 58 2.19 -6.27 5.46
N ARG A 59 2.15 -5.15 6.18
CA ARG A 59 1.19 -4.91 7.28
C ARG A 59 0.53 -3.55 7.04
N GLY A 60 -0.80 -3.52 6.90
CA GLY A 60 -1.50 -2.30 6.53
C GLY A 60 -0.97 -1.70 5.24
N LYS A 61 -0.41 -0.50 5.31
CA LYS A 61 0.16 0.26 4.18
C LYS A 61 1.70 0.21 4.12
N PHE A 62 2.33 -0.57 4.97
CA PHE A 62 3.78 -0.72 5.06
C PHE A 62 4.24 -1.98 4.36
N LEU A 63 5.33 -1.86 3.61
CA LEU A 63 6.00 -2.95 2.91
C LEU A 63 7.39 -3.13 3.48
N TRP A 64 7.87 -4.36 3.51
CA TRP A 64 9.28 -4.64 3.76
C TRP A 64 9.73 -5.92 3.09
N ALA A 65 11.03 -6.01 2.83
CA ALA A 65 11.68 -7.23 2.36
C ALA A 65 12.74 -7.65 3.39
N PRO A 66 12.60 -8.83 4.05
CA PRO A 66 13.62 -9.37 4.93
C PRO A 66 14.95 -9.56 4.18
N LEU A 67 16.06 -9.19 4.84
CA LEU A 67 17.44 -9.31 4.38
C LEU A 67 18.24 -10.31 5.23
N GLY A 68 17.56 -11.27 5.82
CA GLY A 68 18.01 -12.18 6.86
C GLY A 68 17.10 -12.07 8.09
N ARG A 69 17.60 -12.54 9.23
CA ARG A 69 16.80 -12.64 10.47
C ARG A 69 16.75 -11.35 11.29
N ASP A 70 17.65 -10.41 11.06
CA ASP A 70 17.87 -9.23 11.90
C ASP A 70 17.48 -7.91 11.24
N ARG A 71 17.34 -7.87 9.93
CA ARG A 71 17.08 -6.64 9.17
C ARG A 71 16.11 -6.84 8.03
N ALA A 72 15.46 -5.75 7.65
CA ALA A 72 14.60 -5.69 6.46
C ALA A 72 14.79 -4.36 5.73
N LEU A 73 14.60 -4.38 4.41
CA LEU A 73 14.39 -3.18 3.61
C LEU A 73 12.94 -2.75 3.81
N SER A 74 12.73 -1.70 4.60
CA SER A 74 11.41 -1.10 4.86
C SER A 74 11.08 -0.06 3.81
N VAL A 75 9.84 -0.10 3.29
CA VAL A 75 9.36 0.80 2.24
C VAL A 75 7.97 1.31 2.58
N HIS A 76 7.78 2.62 2.40
CA HIS A 76 6.47 3.26 2.50
C HIS A 76 6.21 4.09 1.24
N LEU A 77 5.10 3.85 0.55
CA LEU A 77 4.79 4.51 -0.74
C LEU A 77 4.37 5.98 -0.59
N GLY A 78 4.03 6.42 0.62
CA GLY A 78 3.55 7.79 0.84
C GLY A 78 2.23 8.04 0.12
N MET A 79 2.19 9.10 -0.70
CA MET A 79 0.99 9.50 -1.45
C MET A 79 1.07 9.24 -2.95
N SER A 80 2.27 9.17 -3.52
CA SER A 80 2.50 9.04 -4.97
C SER A 80 3.68 8.14 -5.30
N GLY A 81 4.23 7.45 -4.30
CA GLY A 81 5.32 6.51 -4.51
C GLY A 81 4.85 5.27 -5.25
N GLN A 82 5.65 4.84 -6.22
CA GLN A 82 5.46 3.63 -7.00
C GLN A 82 6.73 2.79 -6.93
N LEU A 83 6.58 1.49 -6.91
CA LEU A 83 7.67 0.53 -7.03
C LEU A 83 7.49 -0.25 -8.32
N LEU A 84 8.33 0.04 -9.30
CA LEU A 84 8.25 -0.55 -10.64
C LEU A 84 9.41 -1.53 -10.85
N VAL A 85 9.09 -2.74 -11.30
CA VAL A 85 10.08 -3.75 -11.67
C VAL A 85 10.31 -3.70 -13.17
N ARG A 86 11.58 -3.80 -13.57
CA ARG A 86 12.03 -3.87 -14.96
C ARG A 86 12.92 -5.09 -15.10
N ASP A 87 12.50 -6.08 -15.86
CA ASP A 87 13.28 -7.27 -16.17
C ASP A 87 14.23 -7.04 -17.36
N GLY A 88 15.17 -7.98 -17.58
CA GLY A 88 16.30 -7.83 -18.51
C GLY A 88 15.96 -7.57 -19.99
N GLU A 89 14.76 -7.87 -20.46
CA GLU A 89 14.32 -7.49 -21.81
C GLU A 89 14.06 -5.98 -21.91
N ASP A 90 13.50 -5.37 -20.89
CA ASP A 90 13.34 -3.92 -20.77
C ASP A 90 14.70 -3.21 -20.61
N LEU A 91 15.69 -3.91 -20.02
CA LEU A 91 17.06 -3.38 -19.87
C LEU A 91 17.79 -3.26 -21.22
N ARG A 92 17.59 -4.18 -22.16
CA ARG A 92 18.25 -4.16 -23.48
C ARG A 92 17.75 -3.04 -24.39
N ARG A 93 16.51 -2.54 -24.16
CA ARG A 93 15.95 -1.38 -24.86
C ARG A 93 16.49 -0.05 -24.36
N CYS A 94 17.29 -0.06 -23.31
CA CYS A 94 17.76 1.13 -22.59
C CYS A 94 19.26 1.39 -22.70
N GLU A 95 20.01 0.69 -23.57
CA GLU A 95 21.42 1.02 -23.80
C GLU A 95 21.54 2.26 -24.70
N PRO A 96 22.35 3.27 -24.31
CA PRO A 96 22.59 4.42 -25.17
C PRO A 96 23.41 3.98 -26.38
N GLY A 97 22.77 3.91 -27.55
CA GLY A 97 23.43 3.58 -28.81
C GLY A 97 22.60 2.84 -29.86
N SER A 98 21.46 2.25 -29.53
CA SER A 98 20.57 1.63 -30.51
C SER A 98 19.51 2.59 -31.01
N ALA A 99 19.90 3.50 -31.91
CA ALA A 99 18.96 4.23 -32.74
C ALA A 99 18.52 3.32 -33.88
N GLU A 100 17.44 2.56 -33.72
CA GLU A 100 16.73 1.94 -34.84
C GLU A 100 15.20 2.06 -34.65
N GLN A 101 14.66 2.83 -35.55
CA GLN A 101 13.32 2.93 -36.11
C GLN A 101 12.12 2.50 -35.24
N ALA A 102 11.31 3.49 -34.90
CA ALA A 102 9.98 3.32 -34.36
C ALA A 102 9.06 2.59 -35.34
N PRO A 103 8.34 1.52 -34.97
CA PRO A 103 7.20 1.04 -35.73
C PRO A 103 5.96 1.90 -35.40
N SER A 104 5.43 2.52 -36.43
CA SER A 104 4.11 3.14 -36.46
C SER A 104 3.04 2.05 -36.39
N SER A 105 2.38 1.89 -35.26
CA SER A 105 0.96 1.46 -35.17
C SER A 105 0.59 1.23 -33.71
N GLY A 106 -0.59 1.79 -33.35
CA GLY A 106 -1.11 1.90 -31.99
C GLY A 106 -1.34 0.58 -31.28
N GLY A 107 -0.74 0.47 -30.10
CA GLY A 107 -1.06 -0.45 -29.05
C GLY A 107 -0.85 0.26 -27.71
N PRO A 108 -1.73 0.09 -26.72
CA PRO A 108 -1.62 0.85 -25.47
C PRO A 108 -0.54 0.26 -24.55
N LEU A 109 0.26 1.16 -23.97
CA LEU A 109 0.95 1.04 -22.70
C LEU A 109 2.15 0.10 -22.59
N SER A 110 3.31 0.54 -23.10
CA SER A 110 4.60 0.11 -22.58
C SER A 110 5.72 1.14 -22.81
N GLN A 111 5.43 2.41 -22.59
CA GLN A 111 6.42 3.47 -22.70
C GLN A 111 6.48 4.30 -21.43
N VAL A 112 7.17 3.76 -20.39
CA VAL A 112 7.78 4.65 -19.41
C VAL A 112 9.15 5.04 -19.99
N PRO A 113 9.37 6.33 -20.30
CA PRO A 113 10.62 6.78 -20.92
C PRO A 113 11.82 6.50 -20.01
N GLN A 114 13.03 6.38 -20.62
CA GLN A 114 14.35 6.20 -20.00
C GLN A 114 14.77 7.35 -19.07
N GLY A 115 14.04 7.94 -18.32
CA GLY A 115 14.28 9.03 -17.39
C GLY A 115 12.97 9.43 -16.79
N HIS A 116 12.38 8.53 -15.99
CA HIS A 116 11.17 8.93 -15.29
C HIS A 116 11.52 10.17 -14.45
N ARG A 117 10.94 11.32 -14.81
CA ARG A 117 11.19 12.63 -14.16
C ARG A 117 11.16 12.57 -12.63
N HIS A 118 10.52 11.53 -12.08
CA HIS A 118 10.32 11.33 -10.65
C HIS A 118 11.00 10.06 -10.12
N LEU A 119 11.93 9.46 -10.87
CA LEU A 119 12.78 8.39 -10.38
C LEU A 119 13.69 8.93 -9.27
N ARG A 120 13.67 8.28 -8.10
CA ARG A 120 14.40 8.72 -6.91
C ARG A 120 15.50 7.77 -6.50
N LEU A 121 15.21 6.47 -6.63
CA LEU A 121 16.14 5.42 -6.25
C LEU A 121 15.93 4.22 -7.15
N ARG A 122 17.02 3.52 -7.46
CA ARG A 122 17.04 2.28 -8.23
C ARG A 122 17.87 1.25 -7.51
N LEU A 123 17.32 0.04 -7.38
CA LEU A 123 18.06 -1.14 -6.97
C LEU A 123 18.36 -2.00 -8.20
N HIS A 124 19.62 -2.36 -8.37
CA HIS A 124 20.04 -3.35 -9.35
C HIS A 124 19.97 -4.73 -8.70
N LEU A 125 19.37 -5.68 -9.37
CA LEU A 125 19.07 -7.01 -8.86
C LEU A 125 19.66 -8.07 -9.78
N GLY A 126 20.31 -9.06 -9.19
CA GLY A 126 20.79 -10.24 -9.89
C GLY A 126 19.64 -11.13 -10.41
N PRO A 127 19.97 -12.23 -11.11
CA PRO A 127 18.98 -13.19 -11.58
C PRO A 127 18.21 -13.82 -10.42
N GLN A 128 17.01 -14.34 -10.71
CA GLN A 128 16.18 -15.01 -9.73
C GLN A 128 16.57 -16.51 -9.67
N PRO A 129 16.80 -17.09 -8.47
CA PRO A 129 17.32 -18.46 -8.37
C PRO A 129 16.41 -19.55 -8.96
N ARG A 130 15.09 -19.32 -8.97
CA ARG A 130 14.08 -20.25 -9.48
C ARG A 130 13.05 -19.53 -10.38
N GLY A 131 13.53 -18.69 -11.29
CA GLY A 131 12.67 -17.88 -12.14
C GLY A 131 13.45 -17.24 -13.28
N ALA A 132 13.21 -15.98 -13.54
CA ALA A 132 13.88 -15.23 -14.60
C ALA A 132 15.40 -15.20 -14.38
N GLN A 133 16.14 -15.75 -15.35
CA GLN A 133 17.61 -15.82 -15.32
C GLN A 133 18.28 -14.48 -15.66
N THR A 134 17.49 -13.46 -15.96
CA THR A 134 17.95 -12.12 -16.29
C THR A 134 18.02 -11.23 -15.05
N ALA A 135 18.93 -10.25 -15.07
CA ALA A 135 18.97 -9.18 -14.07
C ALA A 135 17.70 -8.33 -14.14
N ALA A 136 17.36 -7.69 -13.04
CA ALA A 136 16.21 -6.79 -12.96
C ALA A 136 16.58 -5.47 -12.27
N ARG A 137 15.70 -4.50 -12.35
CA ARG A 137 15.75 -3.24 -11.59
C ARG A 137 14.47 -3.05 -10.81
N LEU A 138 14.60 -2.50 -9.61
CA LEU A 138 13.47 -2.00 -8.84
C LEU A 138 13.62 -0.48 -8.72
N ASP A 139 12.69 0.24 -9.32
CA ASP A 139 12.67 1.70 -9.36
C ASP A 139 11.66 2.25 -8.34
N LEU A 140 12.12 3.12 -7.44
CA LEU A 140 11.24 3.96 -6.63
C LEU A 140 11.00 5.27 -7.37
N VAL A 141 9.77 5.46 -7.82
CA VAL A 141 9.29 6.67 -8.49
C VAL A 141 8.35 7.41 -7.55
N ASP A 142 8.62 8.68 -7.23
CA ASP A 142 7.77 9.46 -6.32
C ASP A 142 7.78 10.95 -6.68
N GLN A 143 6.63 11.44 -7.13
CA GLN A 143 6.45 12.83 -7.50
C GLN A 143 6.42 13.75 -6.26
N ARG A 144 5.71 13.35 -5.21
CA ARG A 144 5.47 14.18 -4.02
C ARG A 144 6.54 14.02 -2.94
N MET A 145 7.47 13.08 -3.09
CA MET A 145 8.58 12.82 -2.17
C MET A 145 8.14 12.47 -0.73
N LEU A 146 6.96 11.87 -0.58
CA LEU A 146 6.40 11.44 0.71
C LEU A 146 6.68 9.97 1.00
N GLY A 147 7.08 9.22 -0.01
CA GLY A 147 7.56 7.85 0.12
C GLY A 147 8.91 7.79 0.84
N GLY A 148 9.32 6.59 1.21
CA GLY A 148 10.60 6.38 1.87
C GLY A 148 11.06 4.94 1.78
N MET A 149 12.40 4.76 1.81
CA MET A 149 13.06 3.48 1.80
C MET A 149 14.25 3.53 2.76
N HIS A 150 14.41 2.52 3.62
CA HIS A 150 15.52 2.42 4.56
C HIS A 150 15.66 1.00 5.08
N VAL A 151 16.82 0.66 5.61
CA VAL A 151 17.04 -0.61 6.31
C VAL A 151 16.71 -0.45 7.78
N ALA A 152 15.76 -1.26 8.27
CA ALA A 152 15.32 -1.31 9.66
C ALA A 152 15.70 -2.63 10.31
N ALA A 153 15.89 -2.62 11.64
CA ALA A 153 16.01 -3.84 12.41
C ALA A 153 14.66 -4.59 12.42
N LEU A 154 14.72 -5.92 12.38
CA LEU A 154 13.58 -6.78 12.64
C LEU A 154 13.47 -7.07 14.13
N VAL A 155 12.27 -6.94 14.66
CA VAL A 155 11.94 -7.23 16.06
C VAL A 155 10.76 -8.21 16.14
N PRO A 156 10.63 -9.00 17.21
CA PRO A 156 9.51 -9.90 17.40
C PRO A 156 8.16 -9.15 17.42
N THR A 157 7.12 -9.79 16.88
CA THR A 157 5.74 -9.34 17.04
C THR A 157 5.31 -9.50 18.51
N CYS A 158 4.46 -8.61 18.99
CA CYS A 158 3.98 -8.65 20.39
C CYS A 158 3.03 -9.82 20.68
N ASP A 159 2.42 -10.39 19.64
CA ASP A 159 1.42 -11.47 19.71
C ASP A 159 2.00 -12.84 19.27
N GLY A 160 3.27 -12.90 18.86
CA GLY A 160 3.93 -14.12 18.42
C GLY A 160 3.45 -14.68 17.07
N ALA A 161 2.47 -14.03 16.45
CA ALA A 161 1.97 -14.42 15.12
C ALA A 161 2.79 -13.76 14.00
N PRO A 162 2.68 -14.20 12.72
CA PRO A 162 3.42 -13.65 11.59
C PRO A 162 3.39 -12.13 11.53
N GLY A 163 4.51 -11.51 11.16
CA GLY A 163 4.64 -10.05 11.11
C GLY A 163 3.67 -9.35 10.14
N GLY A 164 3.30 -10.05 9.05
CA GLY A 164 2.37 -9.57 8.04
C GLY A 164 2.22 -10.54 6.89
N ARG A 165 1.36 -10.19 5.94
CA ARG A 165 1.09 -11.01 4.75
C ARG A 165 2.34 -11.14 3.89
N GLY A 166 2.70 -12.37 3.53
CA GLY A 166 3.90 -12.70 2.74
C GLY A 166 5.04 -13.33 3.54
N SER A 167 4.91 -13.46 4.86
CA SER A 167 5.89 -14.15 5.72
C SER A 167 5.20 -14.98 6.79
N SER A 168 5.83 -16.08 7.19
CA SER A 168 5.45 -16.86 8.38
C SER A 168 6.26 -16.48 9.62
N ALA A 169 7.26 -15.62 9.49
CA ALA A 169 8.09 -15.19 10.61
C ALA A 169 7.35 -14.21 11.52
N ALA A 170 7.40 -14.42 12.82
CA ALA A 170 6.85 -13.51 13.84
C ALA A 170 7.79 -12.29 14.06
N LEU A 171 8.14 -11.62 12.96
CA LEU A 171 9.06 -10.50 12.92
C LEU A 171 8.50 -9.36 12.09
N LEU A 172 8.73 -8.11 12.50
CA LEU A 172 8.38 -6.90 11.76
C LEU A 172 9.46 -5.82 11.94
N PRO A 173 9.55 -4.84 11.02
CA PRO A 173 10.48 -3.73 11.20
C PRO A 173 10.20 -2.93 12.48
N ALA A 174 11.23 -2.56 13.21
CA ALA A 174 11.11 -1.86 14.49
C ALA A 174 10.34 -0.54 14.40
N ASP A 175 10.39 0.14 13.26
CA ASP A 175 9.65 1.37 12.99
C ASP A 175 8.17 1.16 12.65
N THR A 176 7.72 -0.10 12.52
CA THR A 176 6.31 -0.47 12.25
C THR A 176 5.59 -1.13 13.43
N THR A 177 6.23 -1.21 14.60
CA THR A 177 5.65 -1.85 15.81
C THR A 177 4.35 -1.19 16.29
N HIS A 178 4.15 0.09 15.97
CA HIS A 178 2.93 0.84 16.28
C HIS A 178 1.76 0.57 15.32
N VAL A 179 2.01 -0.16 14.22
CA VAL A 179 1.01 -0.46 13.19
C VAL A 179 0.24 -1.71 13.59
N ALA A 180 -1.07 -1.58 13.79
CA ALA A 180 -1.94 -2.70 14.11
C ALA A 180 -2.06 -3.68 12.93
N ARG A 181 -2.60 -4.87 13.18
CA ARG A 181 -3.05 -5.77 12.10
C ARG A 181 -4.19 -5.15 11.31
N ASP A 182 -4.32 -5.53 10.06
CA ASP A 182 -5.41 -5.06 9.19
C ASP A 182 -6.60 -6.02 9.18
N LEU A 183 -7.72 -5.57 8.62
CA LEU A 183 -8.98 -6.33 8.61
C LEU A 183 -8.94 -7.62 7.77
N LEU A 184 -7.94 -7.77 6.91
CA LEU A 184 -7.73 -8.96 6.08
C LEU A 184 -6.63 -9.89 6.66
N ASP A 185 -6.05 -9.52 7.81
CA ASP A 185 -5.09 -10.35 8.51
C ASP A 185 -5.84 -11.41 9.34
N PRO A 186 -5.60 -12.72 9.12
CA PRO A 186 -6.27 -13.79 9.87
C PRO A 186 -5.95 -13.80 11.36
N ASP A 187 -4.80 -13.22 11.75
CA ASP A 187 -4.37 -13.13 13.14
C ASP A 187 -4.89 -11.86 13.86
N LEU A 188 -5.79 -11.09 13.21
CA LEU A 188 -6.41 -9.92 13.84
C LEU A 188 -7.37 -10.34 14.94
N ASP A 189 -7.13 -9.90 16.17
CA ASP A 189 -8.09 -9.97 17.27
C ASP A 189 -9.21 -8.92 17.08
N ARG A 190 -10.28 -9.33 16.39
CA ARG A 190 -11.43 -8.46 16.09
C ARG A 190 -12.17 -8.02 17.34
N SER A 191 -12.28 -8.88 18.36
CA SER A 191 -12.96 -8.56 19.61
C SER A 191 -12.26 -7.41 20.31
N ARG A 192 -10.93 -7.45 20.39
CA ARG A 192 -10.13 -6.37 20.95
C ARG A 192 -10.26 -5.06 20.16
N VAL A 193 -10.38 -5.12 18.82
CA VAL A 193 -10.65 -3.91 18.02
C VAL A 193 -12.00 -3.33 18.36
N VAL A 194 -13.05 -4.16 18.46
CA VAL A 194 -14.42 -3.73 18.85
C VAL A 194 -14.41 -3.07 20.23
N GLU A 195 -13.78 -3.68 21.21
CA GLU A 195 -13.64 -3.10 22.57
C GLU A 195 -12.95 -1.73 22.54
N ARG A 196 -11.84 -1.61 21.84
CA ARG A 196 -11.10 -0.34 21.70
C ARG A 196 -11.93 0.75 21.04
N VAL A 197 -12.69 0.40 20.00
CA VAL A 197 -13.57 1.33 19.28
C VAL A 197 -14.66 1.81 20.25
N ARG A 198 -15.35 0.90 20.95
CA ARG A 198 -16.46 1.20 21.86
C ARG A 198 -16.02 1.96 23.12
N ALA A 199 -14.79 1.84 23.53
CA ALA A 199 -14.22 2.62 24.64
C ALA A 199 -13.89 4.08 24.26
N SER A 200 -13.97 4.46 22.99
CA SER A 200 -13.51 5.76 22.50
C SER A 200 -14.66 6.73 22.18
N ARG A 201 -14.54 7.98 22.65
CA ARG A 201 -15.44 9.09 22.30
C ARG A 201 -15.13 9.73 20.95
N ARG A 202 -14.07 9.32 20.27
CA ARG A 202 -13.72 9.82 18.95
C ARG A 202 -14.75 9.38 17.91
N ALA A 203 -14.91 10.16 16.84
CA ALA A 203 -15.73 9.81 15.70
C ALA A 203 -15.28 8.47 15.09
N ILE A 204 -16.23 7.60 14.73
CA ILE A 204 -15.93 6.24 14.22
C ILE A 204 -15.05 6.28 12.95
N LYS A 205 -15.27 7.26 12.06
CA LYS A 205 -14.38 7.44 10.91
C LYS A 205 -12.94 7.70 11.33
N THR A 206 -12.70 8.50 12.35
CA THR A 206 -11.36 8.78 12.87
C THR A 206 -10.71 7.53 13.47
N LEU A 207 -11.51 6.65 14.10
CA LEU A 207 -11.03 5.37 14.65
C LEU A 207 -10.66 4.39 13.54
N LEU A 208 -11.44 4.31 12.46
CA LEU A 208 -11.12 3.51 11.27
C LEU A 208 -9.83 3.96 10.58
N LEU A 209 -9.53 5.25 10.61
CA LEU A 209 -8.31 5.82 10.00
C LEU A 209 -7.07 5.70 10.89
N ASP A 210 -7.23 5.30 12.15
CA ASP A 210 -6.15 5.14 13.12
C ASP A 210 -5.41 3.82 12.90
N GLN A 211 -4.22 3.91 12.29
CA GLN A 211 -3.40 2.74 11.95
C GLN A 211 -2.92 1.95 13.19
N GLY A 212 -3.06 2.49 14.39
CA GLY A 212 -2.79 1.80 15.66
C GLY A 212 -3.99 1.02 16.20
N ILE A 213 -5.21 1.24 15.67
CA ILE A 213 -6.42 0.48 16.02
C ILE A 213 -6.65 -0.65 15.02
N VAL A 214 -6.74 -0.29 13.74
CA VAL A 214 -6.80 -1.18 12.59
C VAL A 214 -6.04 -0.55 11.44
N SER A 215 -5.11 -1.27 10.86
CA SER A 215 -4.29 -0.68 9.81
C SER A 215 -4.87 -0.89 8.41
N GLY A 216 -4.31 -0.18 7.44
CA GLY A 216 -4.66 -0.34 6.03
C GLY A 216 -5.84 0.51 5.56
N VAL A 217 -6.79 0.83 6.45
CA VAL A 217 -7.95 1.67 6.12
C VAL A 217 -7.50 3.11 5.85
N GLY A 218 -7.96 3.68 4.76
CA GLY A 218 -7.80 5.09 4.46
C GLY A 218 -9.17 5.72 4.17
N ASN A 219 -9.15 6.89 3.52
CA ASN A 219 -10.37 7.69 3.37
C ASN A 219 -11.42 7.05 2.45
N ILE A 220 -10.96 6.33 1.43
CA ILE A 220 -11.82 5.65 0.46
C ILE A 220 -12.59 4.53 1.15
N TYR A 221 -11.85 3.58 1.72
CA TYR A 221 -12.48 2.39 2.32
C TYR A 221 -13.20 2.68 3.63
N ALA A 222 -12.84 3.78 4.34
CA ALA A 222 -13.63 4.26 5.47
C ALA A 222 -15.01 4.76 5.03
N ASP A 223 -15.10 5.60 3.98
CA ASP A 223 -16.39 6.11 3.49
C ASP A 223 -17.25 4.99 2.89
N GLU A 224 -16.65 4.10 2.11
CA GLU A 224 -17.33 2.96 1.55
C GLU A 224 -17.89 2.02 2.63
N GLY A 225 -17.06 1.61 3.59
CA GLY A 225 -17.48 0.73 4.67
C GLY A 225 -18.58 1.35 5.54
N LEU A 226 -18.47 2.63 5.88
CA LEU A 226 -19.49 3.38 6.62
C LEU A 226 -20.82 3.44 5.85
N TRP A 227 -20.78 3.64 4.53
CA TRP A 227 -21.96 3.61 3.70
C TRP A 227 -22.59 2.21 3.64
N TYR A 228 -21.78 1.16 3.45
CA TYR A 228 -22.28 -0.22 3.45
C TYR A 228 -22.92 -0.62 4.78
N ALA A 229 -22.33 -0.24 5.90
CA ALA A 229 -22.84 -0.50 7.26
C ALA A 229 -24.01 0.41 7.65
N GLY A 230 -24.30 1.48 6.90
CA GLY A 230 -25.35 2.45 7.26
C GLY A 230 -25.01 3.31 8.49
N VAL A 231 -23.73 3.44 8.83
CA VAL A 231 -23.26 4.17 10.00
C VAL A 231 -22.71 5.54 9.58
N HIS A 232 -23.14 6.61 10.27
CA HIS A 232 -22.61 7.95 10.04
C HIS A 232 -21.22 8.09 10.67
N GLY A 233 -20.27 8.63 9.91
CA GLY A 233 -18.86 8.69 10.32
C GLY A 233 -18.54 9.54 11.54
N ALA A 234 -19.40 10.50 11.89
CA ALA A 234 -19.25 11.37 13.06
C ALA A 234 -19.70 10.72 14.39
N ARG A 235 -20.38 9.58 14.35
CA ARG A 235 -20.82 8.90 15.58
C ARG A 235 -19.61 8.55 16.44
N PRO A 236 -19.66 8.86 17.76
CA PRO A 236 -18.61 8.44 18.67
C PRO A 236 -18.63 6.92 18.85
N GLY A 237 -17.47 6.29 18.98
CA GLY A 237 -17.37 4.85 19.20
C GLY A 237 -18.20 4.37 20.38
N THR A 238 -18.26 5.16 21.47
CA THR A 238 -19.08 4.87 22.68
C THR A 238 -20.59 4.83 22.44
N SER A 239 -21.08 5.36 21.31
CA SER A 239 -22.51 5.33 20.96
C SER A 239 -22.90 4.13 20.11
N LEU A 240 -21.95 3.29 19.73
CA LEU A 240 -22.18 2.16 18.85
C LEU A 240 -22.28 0.87 19.67
N GLU A 241 -23.33 0.10 19.39
CA GLU A 241 -23.45 -1.25 19.91
C GLU A 241 -22.40 -2.19 19.29
N GLU A 242 -22.07 -3.28 19.99
CA GLU A 242 -21.04 -4.23 19.58
C GLU A 242 -21.30 -4.79 18.18
N HIS A 243 -22.55 -5.20 17.92
CA HIS A 243 -22.94 -5.73 16.62
C HIS A 243 -22.79 -4.70 15.49
N ALA A 244 -23.02 -3.42 15.77
CA ALA A 244 -22.88 -2.33 14.80
C ALA A 244 -21.39 -2.10 14.44
N VAL A 245 -20.50 -2.16 15.43
CA VAL A 245 -19.06 -2.06 15.19
C VAL A 245 -18.55 -3.29 14.42
N THR A 246 -18.98 -4.49 14.83
CA THR A 246 -18.62 -5.75 14.15
C THR A 246 -19.05 -5.71 12.69
N GLY A 247 -20.31 -5.38 12.41
CA GLY A 247 -20.84 -5.28 11.04
C GLY A 247 -20.12 -4.19 10.21
N LEU A 248 -19.71 -3.08 10.83
CA LEU A 248 -18.91 -2.06 10.16
C LEU A 248 -17.52 -2.57 9.76
N LEU A 249 -16.82 -3.26 10.66
CA LEU A 249 -15.50 -3.84 10.36
C LEU A 249 -15.58 -4.90 9.25
N GLU A 250 -16.65 -5.71 9.25
CA GLU A 250 -16.94 -6.67 8.18
C GLU A 250 -17.23 -5.98 6.85
N ALA A 251 -18.03 -4.90 6.86
CA ALA A 251 -18.31 -4.13 5.66
C ALA A 251 -17.05 -3.52 5.06
N VAL A 252 -16.16 -2.95 5.89
CA VAL A 252 -14.86 -2.43 5.43
C VAL A 252 -14.00 -3.54 4.82
N ALA A 253 -13.89 -4.71 5.48
CA ALA A 253 -13.14 -5.85 4.98
C ALA A 253 -13.68 -6.32 3.61
N GLN A 254 -15.01 -6.48 3.47
CA GLN A 254 -15.64 -6.88 2.21
C GLN A 254 -15.41 -5.90 1.07
N VAL A 255 -15.40 -4.59 1.35
CA VAL A 255 -15.07 -3.58 0.33
C VAL A 255 -13.62 -3.69 -0.10
N MET A 256 -12.70 -3.90 0.85
CA MET A 256 -11.28 -4.11 0.54
C MET A 256 -11.04 -5.38 -0.27
N ASP A 257 -11.69 -6.49 0.05
CA ASP A 257 -11.57 -7.74 -0.70
C ASP A 257 -12.03 -7.57 -2.15
N ARG A 258 -13.19 -6.92 -2.37
CA ARG A 258 -13.66 -6.58 -3.74
C ARG A 258 -12.69 -5.68 -4.49
N ALA A 259 -12.05 -4.73 -3.79
CA ALA A 259 -11.03 -3.89 -4.39
C ALA A 259 -9.79 -4.69 -4.78
N LEU A 260 -9.36 -5.66 -3.98
CA LEU A 260 -8.26 -6.58 -4.32
C LEU A 260 -8.57 -7.41 -5.55
N GLU A 261 -9.77 -7.98 -5.66
CA GLU A 261 -10.23 -8.73 -6.83
C GLU A 261 -10.21 -7.89 -8.12
N ALA A 262 -10.49 -6.58 -7.99
CA ALA A 262 -10.46 -5.63 -9.09
C ALA A 262 -9.07 -5.02 -9.38
N GLY A 263 -8.01 -5.48 -8.71
CA GLY A 263 -6.64 -4.97 -8.88
C GLY A 263 -6.36 -3.62 -8.22
N GLY A 264 -7.17 -3.23 -7.21
CA GLY A 264 -7.04 -1.96 -6.50
C GLY A 264 -7.81 -0.80 -7.14
N THR A 265 -7.71 0.38 -6.53
CA THR A 265 -8.41 1.61 -6.94
C THR A 265 -7.40 2.56 -7.58
N SER A 266 -7.52 2.83 -8.88
CA SER A 266 -6.77 3.89 -9.56
C SER A 266 -7.67 5.08 -9.85
N PHE A 267 -7.51 6.16 -9.09
CA PHE A 267 -8.14 7.46 -9.40
C PHE A 267 -7.29 8.31 -10.32
N ASP A 268 -5.99 8.10 -10.28
CA ASP A 268 -4.98 8.74 -11.11
C ASP A 268 -4.16 7.65 -11.78
N GLU A 269 -3.61 7.93 -12.96
CA GLU A 269 -2.60 7.10 -13.65
C GLU A 269 -1.34 6.84 -12.78
N LEU A 270 -1.34 7.37 -11.56
CA LEU A 270 -0.25 7.28 -10.58
C LEU A 270 -0.25 5.99 -9.75
N TYR A 271 -1.35 5.22 -9.74
CA TYR A 271 -1.41 3.95 -9.01
C TYR A 271 -1.49 2.79 -9.98
N VAL A 272 -0.36 2.17 -10.16
CA VAL A 272 -0.16 1.01 -11.03
C VAL A 272 0.44 -0.13 -10.20
N ASP A 273 0.23 -1.36 -10.64
CA ASP A 273 0.89 -2.54 -10.09
C ASP A 273 2.42 -2.51 -10.35
N ALA A 274 3.13 -3.55 -9.97
CA ALA A 274 4.58 -3.64 -10.17
C ALA A 274 4.96 -3.69 -11.67
N GLU A 275 4.04 -4.05 -12.53
CA GLU A 275 4.15 -4.14 -13.98
C GLU A 275 3.69 -2.84 -14.70
N GLY A 276 3.07 -1.91 -13.98
CA GLY A 276 2.61 -0.62 -14.51
C GLY A 276 1.16 -0.60 -14.99
N SER A 277 0.33 -1.57 -14.61
CA SER A 277 -1.09 -1.64 -15.00
C SER A 277 -1.99 -0.95 -13.97
N PRO A 278 -3.02 -0.18 -14.40
CA PRO A 278 -3.93 0.50 -13.48
C PRO A 278 -5.00 -0.43 -12.90
N GLY A 279 -5.44 -0.19 -11.67
CA GLY A 279 -6.59 -0.86 -11.07
C GLY A 279 -7.94 -0.27 -11.51
N TYR A 280 -9.01 -1.03 -11.42
CA TYR A 280 -10.34 -0.66 -11.97
C TYR A 280 -11.42 -0.40 -10.91
N PHE A 281 -11.15 -0.54 -9.62
CA PHE A 281 -12.17 -0.44 -8.57
C PHE A 281 -12.81 0.96 -8.42
N ALA A 282 -12.16 2.02 -8.89
CA ALA A 282 -12.70 3.40 -8.83
C ALA A 282 -14.11 3.53 -9.42
N ARG A 283 -14.47 2.69 -10.38
CA ARG A 283 -15.80 2.69 -11.03
C ARG A 283 -16.92 2.08 -10.17
N ALA A 284 -16.56 1.32 -9.13
CA ALA A 284 -17.47 0.59 -8.25
C ALA A 284 -17.77 1.31 -6.92
N LEU A 285 -17.26 2.53 -6.73
CA LEU A 285 -17.45 3.27 -5.48
C LEU A 285 -18.90 3.76 -5.31
N GLU A 286 -19.41 3.60 -4.08
CA GLU A 286 -20.78 3.90 -3.72
C GLU A 286 -20.92 5.24 -2.96
N ALA A 287 -19.88 5.66 -2.25
CA ALA A 287 -19.88 6.86 -1.42
C ALA A 287 -18.74 7.82 -1.77
N TYR A 288 -17.51 7.35 -1.74
CA TYR A 288 -16.34 8.21 -1.89
C TYR A 288 -16.33 8.96 -3.23
N GLY A 289 -16.17 10.30 -3.17
CA GLY A 289 -16.14 11.16 -4.36
C GLY A 289 -17.50 11.42 -5.01
N ARG A 290 -18.61 10.97 -4.39
CA ARG A 290 -19.96 11.07 -4.95
C ARG A 290 -20.84 12.15 -4.31
N ALA A 291 -20.25 13.14 -3.64
CA ALA A 291 -20.98 14.28 -3.11
C ALA A 291 -21.83 14.98 -4.20
N GLY A 292 -23.08 15.31 -3.89
CA GLY A 292 -24.04 15.89 -4.81
C GLY A 292 -24.67 14.92 -5.84
N GLN A 293 -24.23 13.65 -5.85
CA GLN A 293 -24.85 12.61 -6.68
C GLN A 293 -25.95 11.86 -5.89
N PRO A 294 -26.92 11.24 -6.56
CA PRO A 294 -27.94 10.45 -5.88
C PRO A 294 -27.33 9.18 -5.26
N CYS A 295 -27.70 8.90 -4.01
CA CYS A 295 -27.38 7.65 -3.33
C CYS A 295 -27.95 6.46 -4.10
N ARG A 296 -27.16 5.43 -4.34
CA ARG A 296 -27.61 4.27 -5.12
C ARG A 296 -28.65 3.41 -4.39
N ARG A 297 -28.79 3.54 -3.04
CA ARG A 297 -29.85 2.85 -2.26
C ARG A 297 -31.16 3.61 -2.24
N CYS A 298 -31.16 4.89 -1.85
CA CYS A 298 -32.40 5.63 -1.55
C CYS A 298 -32.63 6.87 -2.43
N ARG A 299 -31.71 7.19 -3.35
CA ARG A 299 -31.73 8.32 -4.27
C ARG A 299 -31.60 9.71 -3.63
N ALA A 300 -31.53 9.84 -2.30
CA ALA A 300 -31.18 11.10 -1.65
C ALA A 300 -29.80 11.58 -2.10
N LEU A 301 -29.61 12.90 -2.18
CA LEU A 301 -28.32 13.47 -2.59
C LEU A 301 -27.27 13.20 -1.50
N MET A 302 -26.13 12.63 -1.91
CA MET A 302 -24.99 12.41 -1.05
C MET A 302 -24.41 13.75 -0.58
N GLN A 303 -24.08 13.82 0.69
CA GLN A 303 -23.50 15.00 1.32
C GLN A 303 -22.02 14.79 1.63
N VAL A 304 -21.31 15.89 1.86
CA VAL A 304 -19.92 15.87 2.29
C VAL A 304 -19.72 16.80 3.48
N GLU A 305 -18.98 16.32 4.47
CA GLU A 305 -18.52 17.11 5.61
C GLU A 305 -17.05 16.82 5.94
N ARG A 306 -16.50 17.44 6.97
CA ARG A 306 -15.15 17.17 7.46
C ARG A 306 -15.18 16.50 8.82
N ILE A 307 -14.51 15.35 8.95
CA ILE A 307 -14.32 14.63 10.20
C ILE A 307 -12.81 14.39 10.38
N GLY A 308 -12.25 14.85 11.49
CA GLY A 308 -10.82 14.68 11.78
C GLY A 308 -9.88 15.21 10.70
N GLY A 309 -10.26 16.31 10.03
CA GLY A 309 -9.49 16.92 8.94
C GLY A 309 -9.61 16.23 7.58
N ARG A 310 -10.39 15.14 7.46
CA ARG A 310 -10.64 14.40 6.22
C ARG A 310 -12.05 14.65 5.71
N SER A 311 -12.23 14.65 4.37
CA SER A 311 -13.56 14.65 3.77
C SER A 311 -14.30 13.36 4.14
N HIS A 312 -15.58 13.45 4.44
CA HIS A 312 -16.50 12.35 4.65
C HIS A 312 -17.70 12.51 3.73
N THR A 313 -17.84 11.60 2.77
CA THR A 313 -19.00 11.54 1.88
C THR A 313 -19.99 10.52 2.42
N TYR A 314 -21.24 10.92 2.61
CA TYR A 314 -22.25 10.08 3.22
C TYR A 314 -23.66 10.32 2.65
N CYS A 315 -24.56 9.37 2.85
CA CYS A 315 -25.97 9.50 2.57
C CYS A 315 -26.74 9.94 3.83
N PRO A 316 -27.39 11.11 3.86
CA PRO A 316 -28.11 11.60 5.05
C PRO A 316 -29.32 10.74 5.44
N CYS A 317 -29.84 9.91 4.54
CA CYS A 317 -30.97 9.02 4.81
C CYS A 317 -30.54 7.62 5.25
N CYS A 318 -29.48 7.05 4.65
CA CYS A 318 -29.06 5.66 4.89
C CYS A 318 -28.12 5.53 6.08
N GLN A 319 -27.33 6.57 6.41
CA GLN A 319 -26.31 6.54 7.46
C GLN A 319 -26.79 7.34 8.67
N ARG A 320 -26.92 6.65 9.81
CA ARG A 320 -27.43 7.24 11.06
C ARG A 320 -26.43 7.06 12.21
#